data_e56b2b2ebafd965783e25945bd0d0d09
#
_entry.id   e56b2b2ebafd965783e25945bd0d0d09
#
_cell.length_a   1.000
_cell.length_b   1.000
_cell.length_c   1.000
_cell.angle_alpha   90.00
_cell.angle_beta   90.00
_cell.angle_gamma   90.00
#
_symmetry.space_group_name_H-M   'P 1'
#
loop_
_entity.id
_entity.type
_entity.pdbx_description
1 polymer ?
#
loop_
_entity_poly.entity_id
_entity_poly.type
_entity_poly.pdbx_seq_one_letter_code
_entity_poly.pdbx_strand_id
1 'polypeptide(L)'
;DEKGGVGYDQETREEIRDFSYVSTPHLTGAVDSDCSAMVAAACNLGLRAAGVVPAGTPDTDSRLLPTSTWTGSMRSELEARGWREVHWDDAALTPDGGFRRGDVVLSSEAEGGVGHVAMVVDDDASNPTLAEAWIDERGEITGGAVGDQTGSETRLASYTSHIYTRRGVWTSCHRYEGADTAPTPSAPAASSGGKAGPLLGIDISNWQAGIDLDAVNPDFTIVMVTQDTGPYAFTNAYYRQQIEASLALGKPTGAYHYVGGGADGNADDARAEADRFLAAVRASGRQNEVGSSPLARGLHL
;
A
#
# COMPACT_ATOMS: atom_id res chain seq x y z
N ASP A 1 -17.91 6.31 -16.66
CA ASP A 1 -19.31 5.92 -16.89
C ASP A 1 -20.12 7.11 -17.36
N GLU A 2 -20.71 7.05 -18.59
CA GLU A 2 -21.50 8.15 -19.15
C GLU A 2 -22.89 8.32 -18.46
N LYS A 3 -23.25 7.50 -17.48
CA LYS A 3 -24.62 7.45 -16.95
C LYS A 3 -24.74 7.48 -15.43
N GLY A 4 -23.67 7.88 -14.77
CA GLY A 4 -23.73 7.98 -13.33
C GLY A 4 -23.90 6.62 -12.64
N GLY A 5 -23.09 6.34 -11.75
CA GLY A 5 -23.09 5.10 -11.01
C GLY A 5 -21.87 4.99 -10.12
N VAL A 6 -20.91 5.90 -10.30
CA VAL A 6 -19.74 5.99 -9.43
C VAL A 6 -19.69 7.40 -8.85
N GLY A 7 -19.96 7.52 -7.57
CA GLY A 7 -19.70 8.71 -6.77
C GLY A 7 -18.27 8.76 -6.24
N TYR A 8 -17.90 9.84 -5.57
CA TYR A 8 -16.63 9.96 -4.90
C TYR A 8 -16.82 10.08 -3.39
N ASP A 9 -16.34 9.09 -2.64
CA ASP A 9 -16.31 9.15 -1.19
C ASP A 9 -15.18 8.25 -0.65
N GLN A 10 -14.34 8.78 0.25
CA GLN A 10 -13.26 8.00 0.86
C GLN A 10 -13.73 7.07 2.00
N GLU A 11 -14.90 7.31 2.59
CA GLU A 11 -15.43 6.47 3.66
C GLU A 11 -16.11 5.21 3.11
N THR A 12 -16.76 5.32 1.94
CA THR A 12 -17.47 4.22 1.27
C THR A 12 -16.77 3.72 0.00
N ARG A 13 -15.55 4.17 -0.25
CA ARG A 13 -14.73 3.92 -1.45
C ARG A 13 -14.63 2.46 -1.90
N GLU A 14 -14.78 1.52 -0.99
CA GLU A 14 -14.63 0.10 -1.28
C GLU A 14 -15.83 -0.50 -2.04
N GLU A 15 -16.91 0.22 -2.20
CA GLU A 15 -18.10 -0.24 -2.94
C GLU A 15 -17.78 -0.55 -4.40
N ILE A 16 -16.83 0.17 -5.01
CA ILE A 16 -16.36 -0.06 -6.38
C ILE A 16 -15.80 -1.48 -6.59
N ARG A 17 -15.38 -2.18 -5.54
CA ARG A 17 -14.81 -3.53 -5.63
C ARG A 17 -15.76 -4.57 -6.23
N ASP A 18 -17.06 -4.39 -6.08
CA ASP A 18 -18.07 -5.31 -6.60
C ASP A 18 -18.00 -5.44 -8.13
N PHE A 19 -17.35 -4.47 -8.77
CA PHE A 19 -17.01 -4.52 -10.19
C PHE A 19 -15.91 -5.51 -10.54
N SER A 20 -14.98 -5.72 -9.64
CA SER A 20 -13.81 -6.53 -9.94
C SER A 20 -14.12 -8.03 -10.12
N TYR A 21 -15.33 -8.47 -9.74
CA TYR A 21 -15.77 -9.86 -9.91
C TYR A 21 -16.24 -10.22 -11.30
N VAL A 22 -16.51 -9.27 -12.18
CA VAL A 22 -17.07 -9.54 -13.51
C VAL A 22 -16.06 -9.30 -14.61
N SER A 23 -16.09 -10.15 -15.65
CA SER A 23 -15.19 -10.03 -16.81
C SER A 23 -15.56 -8.87 -17.75
N THR A 24 -16.80 -8.42 -17.71
CA THR A 24 -17.30 -7.24 -18.39
C THR A 24 -18.01 -6.38 -17.35
N PRO A 25 -17.36 -5.36 -16.84
CA PRO A 25 -17.92 -4.56 -15.75
C PRO A 25 -19.08 -3.72 -16.27
N HIS A 26 -20.24 -3.98 -15.74
CA HIS A 26 -21.40 -3.12 -15.84
C HIS A 26 -21.83 -2.76 -14.43
N LEU A 27 -21.93 -1.46 -14.16
CA LEU A 27 -22.55 -1.00 -12.93
C LEU A 27 -23.99 -1.52 -12.88
N THR A 28 -24.28 -2.31 -11.87
CA THR A 28 -25.66 -2.79 -11.60
C THR A 28 -26.37 -1.92 -10.57
N GLY A 29 -25.67 -0.97 -9.96
CA GLY A 29 -26.16 -0.05 -8.95
C GLY A 29 -25.23 1.16 -8.77
N ALA A 30 -25.65 2.09 -7.93
CA ALA A 30 -24.85 3.20 -7.46
C ALA A 30 -23.75 2.69 -6.52
N VAL A 31 -22.52 3.18 -6.66
CA VAL A 31 -21.37 2.84 -5.81
C VAL A 31 -20.50 4.07 -5.61
N ASP A 32 -19.71 4.08 -4.56
CA ASP A 32 -18.68 5.09 -4.34
C ASP A 32 -17.28 4.52 -4.54
N SER A 33 -16.35 5.41 -4.84
CA SER A 33 -14.94 5.11 -5.01
C SER A 33 -14.09 6.31 -4.63
N ASP A 34 -12.82 6.05 -4.32
CA ASP A 34 -11.77 7.06 -4.35
C ASP A 34 -10.75 6.75 -5.46
N CYS A 35 -9.74 7.57 -5.61
CA CYS A 35 -8.71 7.38 -6.65
C CYS A 35 -8.01 6.02 -6.51
N SER A 36 -7.69 5.61 -5.30
CA SER A 36 -6.96 4.36 -5.05
C SER A 36 -7.82 3.12 -5.22
N ALA A 37 -9.07 3.16 -4.79
CA ALA A 37 -10.01 2.05 -4.94
C ALA A 37 -10.37 1.82 -6.42
N MET A 38 -10.60 2.91 -7.19
CA MET A 38 -10.86 2.83 -8.61
C MET A 38 -9.69 2.20 -9.39
N VAL A 39 -8.47 2.66 -9.14
CA VAL A 39 -7.28 2.10 -9.81
C VAL A 39 -7.04 0.65 -9.38
N ALA A 40 -7.20 0.31 -8.11
CA ALA A 40 -7.09 -1.09 -7.65
C ALA A 40 -8.12 -1.99 -8.32
N ALA A 41 -9.38 -1.56 -8.41
CA ALA A 41 -10.44 -2.29 -9.12
C ALA A 41 -10.11 -2.46 -10.62
N ALA A 42 -9.64 -1.41 -11.28
CA ALA A 42 -9.23 -1.46 -12.69
C ALA A 42 -8.05 -2.43 -12.92
N CYS A 43 -7.04 -2.41 -12.06
CA CYS A 43 -5.94 -3.38 -12.09
C CYS A 43 -6.44 -4.82 -11.92
N ASN A 44 -7.34 -5.06 -10.97
CA ASN A 44 -7.93 -6.37 -10.71
C ASN A 44 -8.75 -6.87 -11.92
N LEU A 45 -9.51 -5.99 -12.55
CA LEU A 45 -10.22 -6.31 -13.80
C LEU A 45 -9.23 -6.66 -14.92
N GLY A 46 -8.15 -5.91 -15.05
CA GLY A 46 -7.08 -6.19 -16.02
C GLY A 46 -6.44 -7.57 -15.81
N LEU A 47 -6.12 -7.94 -14.56
CA LEU A 47 -5.58 -9.25 -14.22
C LEU A 47 -6.54 -10.39 -14.55
N ARG A 48 -7.84 -10.19 -14.36
CA ARG A 48 -8.88 -11.16 -14.75
C ARG A 48 -9.04 -11.24 -16.26
N ALA A 49 -9.08 -10.11 -16.94
CA ALA A 49 -9.20 -10.06 -18.41
C ALA A 49 -8.00 -10.72 -19.11
N ALA A 50 -6.81 -10.57 -18.55
CA ALA A 50 -5.58 -11.21 -19.02
C ALA A 50 -5.48 -12.71 -18.65
N GLY A 51 -6.42 -13.25 -17.89
CA GLY A 51 -6.41 -14.64 -17.44
C GLY A 51 -5.38 -14.97 -16.36
N VAL A 52 -4.72 -13.96 -15.78
CA VAL A 52 -3.80 -14.12 -14.63
C VAL A 52 -4.54 -14.64 -13.42
N VAL A 53 -5.75 -14.15 -13.23
CA VAL A 53 -6.67 -14.60 -12.19
C VAL A 53 -7.98 -15.03 -12.84
N PRO A 54 -8.53 -16.23 -12.55
CA PRO A 54 -9.81 -16.66 -13.10
C PRO A 54 -10.94 -15.66 -12.80
N ALA A 55 -11.87 -15.51 -13.74
CA ALA A 55 -13.10 -14.74 -13.51
C ALA A 55 -13.86 -15.31 -12.30
N GLY A 56 -14.44 -14.44 -11.47
CA GLY A 56 -15.16 -14.84 -10.27
C GLY A 56 -14.28 -15.21 -9.07
N THR A 57 -12.96 -15.09 -9.18
CA THR A 57 -12.08 -15.23 -8.01
C THR A 57 -12.39 -14.11 -7.01
N PRO A 58 -12.56 -14.42 -5.71
CA PRO A 58 -12.80 -13.41 -4.68
C PRO A 58 -11.70 -12.36 -4.59
N ASP A 59 -12.02 -11.13 -4.22
CA ASP A 59 -11.06 -10.03 -4.03
C ASP A 59 -10.08 -10.26 -2.88
N THR A 60 -10.31 -11.29 -2.07
CA THR A 60 -9.37 -11.77 -1.05
C THR A 60 -8.22 -12.61 -1.62
N ASP A 61 -8.23 -12.92 -2.92
CA ASP A 61 -7.13 -13.65 -3.55
C ASP A 61 -5.86 -12.80 -3.55
N SER A 62 -4.76 -13.37 -3.09
CA SER A 62 -3.47 -12.67 -2.94
C SER A 62 -2.87 -12.15 -4.25
N ARG A 63 -3.35 -12.61 -5.41
CA ARG A 63 -2.95 -12.14 -6.74
C ARG A 63 -3.65 -10.84 -7.14
N LEU A 64 -4.67 -10.42 -6.41
CA LEU A 64 -5.43 -9.20 -6.62
C LEU A 64 -4.97 -8.12 -5.62
N LEU A 65 -5.12 -6.86 -6.00
CA LEU A 65 -4.89 -5.76 -5.08
C LEU A 65 -5.97 -5.78 -3.98
N PRO A 66 -5.59 -5.65 -2.70
CA PRO A 66 -6.55 -5.57 -1.60
C PRO A 66 -7.49 -4.37 -1.74
N THR A 67 -8.71 -4.52 -1.26
CA THR A 67 -9.69 -3.41 -1.20
C THR A 67 -9.22 -2.26 -0.32
N SER A 68 -8.39 -2.56 0.67
CA SER A 68 -7.76 -1.58 1.57
C SER A 68 -6.59 -0.80 0.94
N THR A 69 -6.20 -1.10 -0.32
CA THR A 69 -5.13 -0.39 -1.01
C THR A 69 -5.43 1.11 -1.06
N TRP A 70 -4.46 1.91 -0.65
CA TRP A 70 -4.52 3.36 -0.67
C TRP A 70 -3.21 3.93 -1.26
N THR A 71 -3.13 5.21 -1.52
CA THR A 71 -1.97 5.81 -2.19
C THR A 71 -0.63 5.54 -1.51
N GLY A 72 -0.60 5.44 -0.17
CA GLY A 72 0.61 5.10 0.57
C GLY A 72 1.04 3.63 0.46
N SER A 73 0.12 2.70 0.24
CA SER A 73 0.42 1.27 0.03
C SER A 73 0.44 0.86 -1.44
N MET A 74 -0.04 1.70 -2.35
CA MET A 74 -0.25 1.36 -3.77
C MET A 74 1.00 0.81 -4.43
N ARG A 75 2.16 1.42 -4.22
CA ARG A 75 3.41 0.98 -4.79
C ARG A 75 3.72 -0.49 -4.44
N SER A 76 3.76 -0.79 -3.15
CA SER A 76 4.08 -2.14 -2.68
C SER A 76 3.06 -3.17 -3.14
N GLU A 77 1.78 -2.80 -3.21
CA GLU A 77 0.73 -3.68 -3.66
C GLU A 77 0.82 -3.97 -5.16
N LEU A 78 1.16 -2.97 -5.97
CA LEU A 78 1.41 -3.12 -7.40
C LEU A 78 2.65 -4.00 -7.65
N GLU A 79 3.77 -3.70 -6.99
CA GLU A 79 5.02 -4.43 -7.15
C GLU A 79 4.89 -5.92 -6.77
N ALA A 80 4.15 -6.22 -5.72
CA ALA A 80 3.87 -7.59 -5.30
C ALA A 80 3.09 -8.42 -6.34
N ARG A 81 2.41 -7.75 -7.30
CA ARG A 81 1.52 -8.38 -8.28
C ARG A 81 1.97 -8.23 -9.73
N GLY A 82 3.23 -7.87 -9.94
CA GLY A 82 3.84 -7.89 -11.27
C GLY A 82 3.93 -6.54 -11.98
N TRP A 83 3.54 -5.47 -11.31
CA TRP A 83 3.93 -4.13 -11.77
C TRP A 83 5.37 -3.83 -11.39
N ARG A 84 6.05 -3.03 -12.23
CA ARG A 84 7.39 -2.52 -11.95
C ARG A 84 7.38 -1.01 -12.04
N GLU A 85 8.10 -0.38 -11.14
CA GLU A 85 8.37 1.03 -11.29
C GLU A 85 9.21 1.24 -12.54
N VAL A 86 8.73 2.12 -13.41
CA VAL A 86 9.49 2.61 -14.56
C VAL A 86 10.30 3.81 -14.08
N HIS A 87 11.58 3.83 -14.41
CA HIS A 87 12.43 4.96 -14.05
C HIS A 87 11.79 6.27 -14.53
N TRP A 88 11.77 7.24 -13.65
CA TRP A 88 11.13 8.53 -13.87
C TRP A 88 12.16 9.58 -14.22
N ASP A 89 11.99 10.24 -15.34
CA ASP A 89 12.79 11.42 -15.69
C ASP A 89 12.19 12.65 -15.01
N ASP A 90 12.79 13.09 -13.92
CA ASP A 90 12.33 14.25 -13.14
C ASP A 90 12.32 15.56 -13.95
N ALA A 91 13.17 15.68 -14.97
CA ALA A 91 13.24 16.89 -15.81
C ALA A 91 12.13 16.91 -16.86
N ALA A 92 11.81 15.75 -17.42
CA ALA A 92 10.76 15.59 -18.42
C ALA A 92 9.39 15.31 -17.76
N LEU A 93 9.36 14.89 -16.52
CA LEU A 93 8.18 14.42 -15.79
C LEU A 93 7.47 13.27 -16.54
N THR A 94 8.24 12.37 -17.14
CA THR A 94 7.74 11.22 -17.89
C THR A 94 8.52 9.95 -17.55
N PRO A 95 7.92 8.76 -17.64
CA PRO A 95 8.67 7.52 -17.47
C PRO A 95 9.58 7.25 -18.69
N ASP A 96 10.67 6.54 -18.44
CA ASP A 96 11.59 6.12 -19.52
C ASP A 96 10.87 5.37 -20.63
N GLY A 97 11.08 5.80 -21.86
CA GLY A 97 10.43 5.25 -23.03
C GLY A 97 8.96 5.68 -23.20
N GLY A 98 8.52 6.67 -22.42
CA GLY A 98 7.19 7.26 -22.47
C GLY A 98 6.11 6.42 -21.79
N PHE A 99 4.92 7.00 -21.67
CA PHE A 99 3.75 6.33 -21.12
C PHE A 99 3.20 5.23 -22.04
N ARG A 100 2.52 4.27 -21.43
CA ARG A 100 1.78 3.22 -22.13
C ARG A 100 0.43 3.01 -21.45
N ARG A 101 -0.55 2.58 -22.22
CA ARG A 101 -1.85 2.17 -21.67
C ARG A 101 -1.68 1.15 -20.55
N GLY A 102 -2.34 1.37 -19.43
CA GLY A 102 -2.27 0.54 -18.23
C GLY A 102 -1.16 0.93 -17.25
N ASP A 103 -0.34 1.94 -17.57
CA ASP A 103 0.57 2.51 -16.58
C ASP A 103 -0.24 3.17 -15.46
N VAL A 104 0.27 3.04 -14.24
CA VAL A 104 -0.30 3.67 -13.03
C VAL A 104 0.63 4.79 -12.60
N VAL A 105 0.15 6.03 -12.59
CA VAL A 105 0.87 7.22 -12.10
C VAL A 105 0.45 7.48 -10.66
N LEU A 106 1.42 7.60 -9.77
CA LEU A 106 1.21 7.68 -8.33
C LEU A 106 1.86 8.95 -7.75
N SER A 107 1.14 9.62 -6.87
CA SER A 107 1.64 10.61 -5.93
C SER A 107 1.47 10.01 -4.53
N SER A 108 2.48 9.27 -4.07
CA SER A 108 2.41 8.50 -2.82
C SER A 108 2.59 9.40 -1.60
N GLU A 109 1.67 9.36 -0.66
CA GLU A 109 1.82 10.05 0.64
C GLU A 109 3.00 9.49 1.44
N ALA A 110 3.25 8.20 1.35
CA ALA A 110 4.39 7.56 2.01
C ALA A 110 5.74 8.05 1.46
N GLU A 111 5.76 8.62 0.25
CA GLU A 111 6.96 9.13 -0.44
C GLU A 111 6.98 10.67 -0.51
N GLY A 112 6.15 11.34 0.29
CA GLY A 112 6.06 12.79 0.33
C GLY A 112 5.18 13.41 -0.75
N GLY A 113 4.41 12.60 -1.48
CA GLY A 113 3.35 13.05 -2.38
C GLY A 113 2.12 13.54 -1.61
N VAL A 114 1.10 13.95 -2.34
CA VAL A 114 -0.12 14.54 -1.78
C VAL A 114 -1.34 13.59 -1.87
N GLY A 115 -1.09 12.31 -2.10
CA GLY A 115 -2.12 11.27 -2.10
C GLY A 115 -3.03 11.30 -3.32
N HIS A 116 -2.56 10.79 -4.48
CA HIS A 116 -3.40 10.61 -5.66
C HIS A 116 -2.83 9.52 -6.57
N VAL A 117 -3.71 8.87 -7.31
CA VAL A 117 -3.33 7.85 -8.29
C VAL A 117 -4.29 7.90 -9.48
N ALA A 118 -3.75 7.69 -10.67
CA ALA A 118 -4.49 7.64 -11.92
C ALA A 118 -3.95 6.56 -12.85
N MET A 119 -4.76 6.09 -13.78
CA MET A 119 -4.38 5.10 -14.78
C MET A 119 -4.30 5.71 -16.17
N VAL A 120 -3.25 5.41 -16.92
CA VAL A 120 -3.10 5.76 -18.33
C VAL A 120 -4.03 4.90 -19.18
N VAL A 121 -4.87 5.52 -20.00
CA VAL A 121 -5.89 4.81 -20.79
C VAL A 121 -5.70 4.86 -22.31
N ASP A 122 -4.64 5.50 -22.77
CA ASP A 122 -4.24 5.50 -24.18
C ASP A 122 -2.74 5.26 -24.35
N ASP A 123 -2.25 5.31 -25.58
CA ASP A 123 -0.86 5.04 -25.92
C ASP A 123 -0.09 6.32 -26.35
N ASP A 124 -0.54 7.51 -25.94
CA ASP A 124 0.25 8.72 -26.12
C ASP A 124 1.41 8.75 -25.13
N ALA A 125 2.60 8.52 -25.64
CA ALA A 125 3.81 8.37 -24.82
C ALA A 125 4.21 9.64 -24.05
N SER A 126 3.74 10.81 -24.47
CA SER A 126 4.16 12.11 -23.91
C SER A 126 3.06 12.85 -23.18
N ASN A 127 1.82 12.64 -23.59
CA ASN A 127 0.67 13.34 -23.02
C ASN A 127 -0.56 12.43 -22.96
N PRO A 128 -0.49 11.31 -22.24
CA PRO A 128 -1.59 10.39 -22.19
C PRO A 128 -2.83 10.96 -21.52
N THR A 129 -3.96 10.34 -21.83
CA THR A 129 -5.18 10.51 -21.07
C THR A 129 -5.11 9.68 -19.80
N LEU A 130 -5.39 10.28 -18.67
CA LEU A 130 -5.52 9.66 -17.36
C LEU A 130 -6.99 9.42 -17.05
N ALA A 131 -7.33 8.23 -16.58
CA ALA A 131 -8.61 7.94 -15.93
C ALA A 131 -8.42 7.97 -14.41
N GLU A 132 -9.28 8.69 -13.72
CA GLU A 132 -9.16 8.90 -12.28
C GLU A 132 -10.53 9.12 -11.61
N ALA A 133 -10.65 8.71 -10.34
CA ALA A 133 -11.65 9.27 -9.45
C ALA A 133 -11.03 10.50 -8.78
N TRP A 134 -11.75 11.62 -8.79
CA TRP A 134 -11.14 12.92 -8.50
C TRP A 134 -11.65 13.56 -7.21
N ILE A 135 -12.95 13.87 -7.13
CA ILE A 135 -13.52 14.61 -6.01
C ILE A 135 -15.04 14.53 -6.10
N ASP A 136 -15.77 14.73 -5.02
CA ASP A 136 -17.23 14.77 -5.02
C ASP A 136 -17.78 16.02 -5.74
N GLU A 137 -19.10 16.09 -5.90
CA GLU A 137 -19.81 17.18 -6.56
C GLU A 137 -19.65 18.54 -5.87
N ARG A 138 -19.21 18.53 -4.59
CA ARG A 138 -18.99 19.72 -3.77
C ARG A 138 -17.53 20.14 -3.70
N GLY A 139 -16.64 19.33 -4.25
CA GLY A 139 -15.19 19.54 -4.14
C GLY A 139 -14.63 19.03 -2.80
N GLU A 140 -15.30 18.06 -2.17
CA GLU A 140 -14.90 17.40 -0.92
C GLU A 140 -14.45 15.98 -1.19
N ILE A 141 -13.91 15.30 -0.18
CA ILE A 141 -13.39 13.93 -0.28
C ILE A 141 -14.25 12.92 0.46
N THR A 142 -15.25 13.36 1.19
CA THR A 142 -16.20 12.53 1.93
C THR A 142 -17.60 13.14 1.93
N GLY A 143 -18.61 12.29 2.09
CA GLY A 143 -20.00 12.71 2.30
C GLY A 143 -20.75 13.07 1.01
N GLY A 144 -20.24 12.69 -0.16
CA GLY A 144 -20.94 12.79 -1.44
C GLY A 144 -22.23 11.96 -1.50
N ALA A 145 -23.01 12.12 -2.54
CA ALA A 145 -24.17 11.27 -2.78
C ALA A 145 -23.72 9.97 -3.47
N VAL A 146 -24.13 8.84 -2.92
CA VAL A 146 -23.72 7.52 -3.42
C VAL A 146 -24.02 7.37 -4.90
N GLY A 147 -22.99 7.12 -5.70
CA GLY A 147 -23.10 6.82 -7.11
C GLY A 147 -23.61 7.97 -7.97
N ASP A 148 -23.65 9.19 -7.50
CA ASP A 148 -23.93 10.33 -8.35
C ASP A 148 -22.72 10.63 -9.24
N GLN A 149 -22.95 11.03 -10.46
CA GLN A 149 -21.91 11.37 -11.39
C GLN A 149 -22.23 12.72 -12.02
N THR A 150 -21.62 13.76 -11.48
CA THR A 150 -21.78 15.14 -11.97
C THR A 150 -20.71 15.53 -12.98
N GLY A 151 -19.68 14.68 -13.13
CA GLY A 151 -18.51 14.90 -13.99
C GLY A 151 -17.26 15.30 -13.20
N SER A 152 -17.36 15.36 -11.87
CA SER A 152 -16.22 15.61 -10.96
C SER A 152 -15.68 14.31 -10.38
N GLU A 153 -16.56 13.35 -10.08
CA GLU A 153 -16.27 12.13 -9.33
C GLU A 153 -15.33 11.21 -10.10
N THR A 154 -15.69 10.88 -11.34
CA THR A 154 -14.78 10.17 -12.26
C THR A 154 -14.61 10.98 -13.54
N ARG A 155 -13.37 11.06 -14.02
CA ARG A 155 -13.06 11.87 -15.20
C ARG A 155 -11.89 11.31 -16.01
N LEU A 156 -11.80 11.83 -17.23
CA LEU A 156 -10.61 11.73 -18.06
C LEU A 156 -9.86 13.06 -18.05
N ALA A 157 -8.57 13.03 -17.77
CA ALA A 157 -7.73 14.21 -17.71
C ALA A 157 -6.47 14.04 -18.58
N SER A 158 -6.05 15.11 -19.28
CA SER A 158 -4.77 15.10 -19.99
C SER A 158 -3.62 15.22 -18.99
N TYR A 159 -2.61 14.35 -19.11
CA TYR A 159 -1.46 14.32 -18.23
C TYR A 159 -0.74 15.67 -18.11
N THR A 160 -0.42 16.33 -19.23
CA THR A 160 0.36 17.57 -19.22
C THR A 160 -0.42 18.76 -18.63
N SER A 161 -1.74 18.75 -18.72
CA SER A 161 -2.60 19.78 -18.12
C SER A 161 -3.01 19.46 -16.68
N HIS A 162 -2.74 18.24 -16.21
CA HIS A 162 -3.11 17.80 -14.87
C HIS A 162 -2.40 18.64 -13.79
N ILE A 163 -3.12 18.97 -12.72
CA ILE A 163 -2.58 19.82 -11.65
C ILE A 163 -1.35 19.20 -10.97
N TYR A 164 -1.31 17.86 -10.83
CA TYR A 164 -0.20 17.14 -10.22
C TYR A 164 1.04 17.19 -11.11
N THR A 165 0.89 17.08 -12.43
CA THR A 165 1.99 17.26 -13.39
C THR A 165 2.53 18.67 -13.33
N ARG A 166 1.65 19.68 -13.37
CA ARG A 166 2.08 21.08 -13.31
C ARG A 166 2.75 21.49 -11.99
N ARG A 167 2.47 20.76 -10.91
CA ARG A 167 3.09 20.97 -9.61
C ARG A 167 4.31 20.08 -9.39
N GLY A 168 4.57 19.10 -10.27
CA GLY A 168 5.68 18.15 -10.12
C GLY A 168 5.54 17.27 -8.88
N VAL A 169 4.32 16.80 -8.57
CA VAL A 169 4.05 16.03 -7.35
C VAL A 169 3.77 14.55 -7.60
N TRP A 170 3.87 14.08 -8.84
CA TRP A 170 3.91 12.66 -9.11
C TRP A 170 5.20 12.07 -8.57
N THR A 171 5.14 10.94 -7.87
CA THR A 171 6.30 10.30 -7.23
C THR A 171 6.81 9.10 -8.02
N SER A 172 5.95 8.42 -8.78
CA SER A 172 6.34 7.22 -9.53
C SER A 172 5.34 6.86 -10.64
N CYS A 173 5.80 6.02 -11.56
CA CYS A 173 4.98 5.38 -12.58
C CYS A 173 5.23 3.87 -12.53
N HIS A 174 4.16 3.08 -12.58
CA HIS A 174 4.25 1.62 -12.49
C HIS A 174 3.62 0.98 -13.72
N ARG A 175 4.34 0.04 -14.31
CA ARG A 175 3.93 -0.72 -15.52
C ARG A 175 3.79 -2.19 -15.19
N TYR A 176 2.72 -2.82 -15.69
CA TYR A 176 2.55 -4.26 -15.56
C TYR A 176 3.49 -5.00 -16.52
N GLU A 177 4.31 -5.87 -16.00
CA GLU A 177 5.25 -6.71 -16.76
C GLU A 177 4.95 -8.20 -16.64
N GLY A 178 3.97 -8.56 -15.83
CA GLY A 178 3.61 -9.94 -15.53
C GLY A 178 4.18 -10.44 -14.20
N ALA A 179 3.45 -11.34 -13.55
CA ALA A 179 3.86 -11.88 -12.25
C ALA A 179 5.18 -12.69 -12.32
N ASP A 180 5.46 -13.29 -13.49
CA ASP A 180 6.69 -14.08 -13.69
C ASP A 180 7.93 -13.20 -13.92
N THR A 181 7.74 -11.93 -14.31
CA THR A 181 8.81 -10.95 -14.47
C THR A 181 9.04 -10.13 -13.21
N ALA A 182 8.22 -10.36 -12.18
CA ALA A 182 8.46 -9.76 -10.88
C ALA A 182 9.91 -10.08 -10.49
N PRO A 183 10.82 -9.09 -10.28
CA PRO A 183 12.03 -9.41 -9.58
C PRO A 183 11.54 -10.06 -8.30
N THR A 184 11.87 -11.33 -8.10
CA THR A 184 11.91 -11.86 -6.75
C THR A 184 12.54 -10.73 -5.94
N PRO A 185 11.86 -10.17 -4.90
CA PRO A 185 12.48 -9.13 -4.12
C PRO A 185 13.88 -9.61 -3.90
N SER A 186 14.89 -8.83 -4.29
CA SER A 186 16.27 -9.21 -4.04
C SER A 186 16.34 -9.38 -2.55
N ALA A 187 16.09 -10.57 -2.09
CA ALA A 187 16.49 -10.97 -0.76
C ALA A 187 17.94 -10.55 -0.71
N PRO A 188 18.37 -9.76 0.28
CA PRO A 188 19.77 -9.63 0.59
C PRO A 188 20.25 -11.07 0.60
N ALA A 189 21.28 -11.39 -0.21
CA ALA A 189 21.69 -12.74 -0.57
C ALA A 189 21.40 -13.69 0.60
N ALA A 190 20.26 -14.36 0.52
CA ALA A 190 19.87 -15.33 1.52
C ALA A 190 20.88 -16.44 1.34
N SER A 191 21.68 -16.66 2.35
CA SER A 191 22.47 -17.86 2.48
C SER A 191 21.56 -19.03 2.09
N SER A 192 21.92 -19.70 1.00
CA SER A 192 21.28 -20.85 0.41
C SER A 192 20.71 -21.80 1.44
N GLY A 193 19.37 -21.89 1.52
CA GLY A 193 18.68 -22.79 2.44
C GLY A 193 17.20 -22.49 2.60
N GLY A 194 16.52 -21.88 1.61
CA GLY A 194 15.10 -21.54 1.71
C GLY A 194 14.22 -22.78 1.82
N LYS A 195 13.54 -22.94 2.96
CA LYS A 195 12.46 -23.89 3.16
C LYS A 195 11.34 -23.61 2.15
N ALA A 196 11.05 -24.58 1.29
CA ALA A 196 9.84 -24.54 0.47
C ALA A 196 8.64 -24.84 1.37
N GLY A 197 7.90 -23.80 1.80
CA GLY A 197 6.73 -23.93 2.67
C GLY A 197 6.33 -22.58 3.29
N PRO A 198 5.19 -22.52 3.98
CA PRO A 198 4.80 -21.30 4.68
C PRO A 198 5.85 -20.93 5.73
N LEU A 199 6.16 -19.63 5.83
CA LEU A 199 7.08 -19.11 6.84
C LEU A 199 6.42 -19.16 8.23
N LEU A 200 7.18 -19.61 9.20
CA LEU A 200 6.79 -19.58 10.60
C LEU A 200 7.31 -18.29 11.25
N GLY A 201 6.43 -17.30 11.38
CA GLY A 201 6.72 -16.08 12.11
C GLY A 201 6.17 -16.15 13.54
N ILE A 202 6.83 -15.44 14.45
CA ILE A 202 6.32 -15.21 15.79
C ILE A 202 6.34 -13.73 16.13
N ASP A 203 5.34 -13.27 16.85
CA ASP A 203 5.40 -12.00 17.59
C ASP A 203 5.71 -12.29 19.05
N ILE A 204 6.51 -11.44 19.65
CA ILE A 204 6.94 -11.55 21.05
C ILE A 204 6.89 -10.22 21.76
N SER A 205 6.63 -10.28 23.06
CA SER A 205 6.51 -9.11 23.92
C SER A 205 7.21 -9.36 25.26
N ASN A 206 6.91 -8.55 26.26
CA ASN A 206 7.33 -8.78 27.65
C ASN A 206 6.83 -10.13 28.23
N TRP A 207 5.76 -10.70 27.68
CA TRP A 207 5.23 -11.99 28.12
C TRP A 207 6.13 -13.17 27.72
N GLN A 208 6.97 -13.00 26.73
CA GLN A 208 7.98 -13.95 26.29
C GLN A 208 9.38 -13.55 26.79
N ALA A 209 9.47 -12.96 27.97
CA ALA A 209 10.75 -12.72 28.63
C ALA A 209 11.55 -14.03 28.77
N GLY A 210 12.77 -14.06 28.25
CA GLY A 210 13.62 -15.27 28.31
C GLY A 210 13.29 -16.35 27.29
N ILE A 211 12.50 -16.06 26.24
CA ILE A 211 12.29 -17.00 25.15
C ILE A 211 13.62 -17.39 24.50
N ASP A 212 13.78 -18.68 24.28
CA ASP A 212 14.93 -19.23 23.54
C ASP A 212 14.59 -19.25 22.04
N LEU A 213 14.99 -18.20 21.33
CA LEU A 213 14.73 -18.05 19.89
C LEU A 213 15.52 -19.05 19.05
N ASP A 214 16.67 -19.56 19.55
CA ASP A 214 17.41 -20.64 18.88
C ASP A 214 16.60 -21.93 18.89
N ALA A 215 15.98 -22.28 20.01
CA ALA A 215 15.14 -23.47 20.15
C ALA A 215 13.85 -23.36 19.33
N VAL A 216 13.23 -22.18 19.28
CA VAL A 216 12.02 -21.92 18.47
C VAL A 216 12.35 -21.90 16.99
N ASN A 217 13.50 -21.34 16.61
CA ASN A 217 13.99 -21.20 15.25
C ASN A 217 12.94 -20.66 14.27
N PRO A 218 12.34 -19.49 14.53
CA PRO A 218 11.34 -18.91 13.64
C PRO A 218 11.99 -18.46 12.33
N ASP A 219 11.18 -18.35 11.27
CA ASP A 219 11.65 -17.76 10.00
C ASP A 219 11.75 -16.24 10.07
N PHE A 220 10.95 -15.61 10.94
CA PHE A 220 11.04 -14.19 11.30
C PHE A 220 10.45 -13.93 12.69
N THR A 221 10.82 -12.79 13.28
CA THR A 221 10.31 -12.36 14.60
C THR A 221 9.83 -10.93 14.53
N ILE A 222 8.70 -10.62 15.18
CA ILE A 222 8.21 -9.25 15.37
C ILE A 222 8.17 -8.98 16.87
N VAL A 223 8.84 -7.91 17.32
CA VAL A 223 9.02 -7.60 18.74
C VAL A 223 8.16 -6.41 19.14
N MET A 224 7.30 -6.57 20.13
CA MET A 224 6.61 -5.44 20.77
C MET A 224 7.64 -4.55 21.47
N VAL A 225 7.66 -3.26 21.11
CA VAL A 225 8.57 -2.30 21.71
C VAL A 225 7.84 -1.44 22.73
N THR A 226 6.72 -0.86 22.35
CA THR A 226 5.94 0.02 23.18
C THR A 226 4.45 -0.26 23.04
N GLN A 227 3.69 0.24 23.99
CA GLN A 227 2.23 0.21 24.01
C GLN A 227 1.72 1.51 24.58
N ASP A 228 0.63 2.05 24.02
CA ASP A 228 -0.16 3.16 24.55
C ASP A 228 0.63 4.43 24.90
N THR A 229 -0.09 5.44 25.33
CA THR A 229 0.39 6.71 25.90
C THR A 229 -0.26 6.97 27.28
N GLY A 230 0.08 8.09 27.90
CA GLY A 230 -0.52 8.49 29.16
C GLY A 230 -0.31 7.47 30.30
N PRO A 231 -1.35 7.21 31.13
CA PRO A 231 -1.21 6.36 32.32
C PRO A 231 -1.05 4.86 32.00
N TYR A 232 -1.38 4.44 30.80
CA TYR A 232 -1.24 3.05 30.34
C TYR A 232 0.01 2.81 29.49
N ALA A 233 0.79 3.86 29.31
CA ALA A 233 2.03 3.81 28.55
C ALA A 233 2.98 2.74 29.07
N PHE A 234 3.36 1.80 28.22
CA PHE A 234 4.22 0.70 28.56
C PHE A 234 5.36 0.55 27.54
N THR A 235 6.56 0.29 28.03
CA THR A 235 7.70 -0.12 27.20
C THR A 235 8.12 -1.53 27.59
N ASN A 236 8.19 -2.44 26.64
CA ASN A 236 8.67 -3.79 26.86
C ASN A 236 10.12 -3.76 27.40
N ALA A 237 10.34 -4.18 28.61
CA ALA A 237 11.65 -4.12 29.25
C ALA A 237 12.71 -5.00 28.54
N TYR A 238 12.25 -5.97 27.76
CA TYR A 238 13.11 -6.96 27.09
C TYR A 238 13.28 -6.70 25.59
N TYR A 239 12.66 -5.64 25.04
CA TYR A 239 12.62 -5.44 23.58
C TYR A 239 14.01 -5.40 22.93
N ARG A 240 14.99 -4.78 23.57
CA ARG A 240 16.38 -4.70 23.05
C ARG A 240 17.01 -6.08 22.98
N GLN A 241 16.92 -6.85 24.07
CA GLN A 241 17.45 -8.20 24.13
C GLN A 241 16.75 -9.11 23.10
N GLN A 242 15.44 -8.99 22.95
CA GLN A 242 14.65 -9.76 21.99
C GLN A 242 15.02 -9.40 20.53
N ILE A 243 15.19 -8.14 20.22
CA ILE A 243 15.67 -7.67 18.90
C ILE A 243 17.07 -8.23 18.64
N GLU A 244 17.99 -8.08 19.58
CA GLU A 244 19.37 -8.57 19.43
C GLU A 244 19.43 -10.07 19.24
N ALA A 245 18.66 -10.83 20.02
CA ALA A 245 18.57 -12.28 19.88
C ALA A 245 18.04 -12.71 18.50
N SER A 246 17.00 -12.04 18.00
CA SER A 246 16.47 -12.33 16.66
C SER A 246 17.47 -11.98 15.54
N LEU A 247 18.11 -10.82 15.62
CA LEU A 247 19.15 -10.42 14.66
C LEU A 247 20.36 -11.33 14.68
N ALA A 248 20.75 -11.84 15.86
CA ALA A 248 21.85 -12.81 16.00
C ALA A 248 21.61 -14.12 15.27
N LEU A 249 20.35 -14.53 15.08
CA LEU A 249 19.95 -15.65 14.25
C LEU A 249 20.06 -15.39 12.74
N GLY A 250 20.36 -14.15 12.34
CA GLY A 250 20.33 -13.75 10.93
C GLY A 250 18.91 -13.78 10.34
N LYS A 251 17.88 -13.68 11.16
CA LYS A 251 16.48 -13.72 10.75
C LYS A 251 15.92 -12.31 10.55
N PRO A 252 14.96 -12.14 9.63
CA PRO A 252 14.20 -10.92 9.54
C PRO A 252 13.57 -10.54 10.88
N THR A 253 13.80 -9.31 11.33
CA THR A 253 13.33 -8.82 12.62
C THR A 253 12.53 -7.55 12.43
N GLY A 254 11.28 -7.55 12.86
CA GLY A 254 10.39 -6.39 12.91
C GLY A 254 10.18 -5.91 14.35
N ALA A 255 9.62 -4.71 14.45
CA ALA A 255 9.17 -4.15 15.72
C ALA A 255 7.74 -3.63 15.57
N TYR A 256 6.97 -3.63 16.65
CA TYR A 256 5.63 -3.07 16.63
C TYR A 256 5.32 -2.28 17.91
N HIS A 257 4.36 -1.39 17.75
CA HIS A 257 3.68 -0.71 18.83
C HIS A 257 2.27 -1.29 18.98
N TYR A 258 1.85 -1.55 20.20
CA TYR A 258 0.47 -1.92 20.47
C TYR A 258 -0.33 -0.65 20.74
N VAL A 259 -1.21 -0.31 19.81
CA VAL A 259 -2.08 0.87 19.93
C VAL A 259 -3.01 0.68 21.12
N GLY A 260 -2.96 1.60 22.07
CA GLY A 260 -3.83 1.56 23.25
C GLY A 260 -5.26 1.93 22.89
N GLY A 261 -6.20 1.29 23.58
CA GLY A 261 -7.61 1.73 23.57
C GLY A 261 -7.83 2.94 24.46
N GLY A 262 -6.83 3.80 24.62
CA GLY A 262 -6.89 5.00 25.43
C GLY A 262 -8.03 5.92 24.98
N ALA A 263 -8.62 6.60 25.93
CA ALA A 263 -9.92 7.26 25.82
C ALA A 263 -10.02 8.35 24.73
N ASP A 264 -8.93 8.71 24.09
CA ASP A 264 -8.89 9.93 23.29
C ASP A 264 -8.88 9.71 21.78
N GLY A 265 -8.49 8.54 21.28
CA GLY A 265 -8.61 8.12 19.86
C GLY A 265 -8.42 9.24 18.81
N ASN A 266 -7.71 10.31 19.19
CA ASN A 266 -7.53 11.47 18.34
C ASN A 266 -6.15 11.48 17.68
N ALA A 267 -5.99 12.33 16.68
CA ALA A 267 -4.75 12.41 15.88
C ALA A 267 -3.51 12.80 16.73
N ASP A 268 -3.67 13.49 17.84
CA ASP A 268 -2.55 13.91 18.68
C ASP A 268 -2.06 12.75 19.55
N ASP A 269 -2.95 11.90 20.01
CA ASP A 269 -2.62 10.67 20.72
C ASP A 269 -1.90 9.68 19.77
N ALA A 270 -2.42 9.47 18.58
CA ALA A 270 -1.77 8.62 17.57
C ALA A 270 -0.34 9.11 17.22
N ARG A 271 -0.14 10.43 17.12
CA ARG A 271 1.21 11.00 16.94
C ARG A 271 2.10 10.75 18.14
N ALA A 272 1.59 10.94 19.35
CA ALA A 272 2.34 10.69 20.59
C ALA A 272 2.75 9.21 20.72
N GLU A 273 1.87 8.27 20.35
CA GLU A 273 2.17 6.84 20.29
C GLU A 273 3.28 6.53 19.26
N ALA A 274 3.16 7.10 18.06
CA ALA A 274 4.15 6.92 17.00
C ALA A 274 5.51 7.50 17.40
N ASP A 275 5.55 8.70 17.95
CA ASP A 275 6.78 9.34 18.41
C ASP A 275 7.46 8.54 19.51
N ARG A 276 6.68 8.01 20.44
CA ARG A 276 7.18 7.14 21.50
C ARG A 276 7.78 5.85 20.97
N PHE A 277 7.09 5.21 20.02
CA PHE A 277 7.59 4.01 19.36
C PHE A 277 8.91 4.27 18.62
N LEU A 278 8.94 5.31 17.80
CA LEU A 278 10.14 5.68 17.03
C LEU A 278 11.32 6.05 17.95
N ALA A 279 11.05 6.76 19.06
CA ALA A 279 12.09 7.08 20.03
C ALA A 279 12.68 5.82 20.68
N ALA A 280 11.84 4.83 21.02
CA ALA A 280 12.30 3.58 21.60
C ALA A 280 13.09 2.73 20.60
N VAL A 281 12.64 2.63 19.35
CA VAL A 281 13.37 1.92 18.28
C VAL A 281 14.73 2.57 18.02
N ARG A 282 14.79 3.90 17.93
CA ARG A 282 16.07 4.63 17.81
C ARG A 282 16.99 4.39 19.00
N ALA A 283 16.43 4.39 20.21
CA ALA A 283 17.19 4.13 21.42
C ALA A 283 17.73 2.68 21.53
N SER A 284 17.21 1.74 20.72
CA SER A 284 17.81 0.40 20.61
C SER A 284 19.16 0.40 19.89
N GLY A 285 19.46 1.45 19.10
CA GLY A 285 20.62 1.50 18.22
C GLY A 285 20.52 0.61 16.98
N ARG A 286 19.37 -0.04 16.76
CA ARG A 286 19.10 -1.03 15.70
C ARG A 286 18.08 -0.59 14.66
N GLN A 287 17.76 0.70 14.62
CA GLN A 287 16.72 1.25 13.73
C GLN A 287 16.92 0.90 12.24
N ASN A 288 18.15 0.77 11.79
CA ASN A 288 18.46 0.44 10.40
C ASN A 288 18.33 -1.06 10.09
N GLU A 289 18.51 -1.92 11.10
CA GLU A 289 18.42 -3.37 10.96
C GLU A 289 16.99 -3.86 11.14
N VAL A 290 16.26 -3.30 12.09
CA VAL A 290 14.83 -3.56 12.30
C VAL A 290 13.98 -3.08 11.12
N GLY A 291 14.36 -1.94 10.51
CA GLY A 291 13.68 -1.40 9.33
C GLY A 291 14.11 -1.99 7.99
N SER A 292 15.22 -2.72 7.92
CA SER A 292 15.75 -3.30 6.68
C SER A 292 15.23 -4.70 6.38
N SER A 293 14.51 -5.32 7.30
CA SER A 293 13.89 -6.61 7.06
C SER A 293 12.82 -6.51 5.95
N PRO A 294 12.77 -7.44 4.99
CA PRO A 294 11.70 -7.50 4.00
C PRO A 294 10.29 -7.53 4.61
N LEU A 295 10.16 -8.04 5.83
CA LEU A 295 8.90 -8.07 6.59
C LEU A 295 8.62 -6.74 7.30
N ALA A 296 9.64 -5.99 7.70
CA ALA A 296 9.48 -4.69 8.34
C ALA A 296 9.07 -3.59 7.34
N ARG A 297 9.33 -3.75 6.05
CA ARG A 297 8.87 -2.82 5.01
C ARG A 297 7.36 -2.87 4.78
N GLY A 298 6.69 -3.92 5.25
CA GLY A 298 5.22 -4.04 5.22
C GLY A 298 4.52 -3.48 6.47
N LEU A 299 5.27 -3.00 7.45
CA LEU A 299 4.76 -2.45 8.72
C LEU A 299 5.13 -0.98 8.88
N HIS A 300 4.99 -0.19 7.81
CA HIS A 300 4.95 1.25 7.95
C HIS A 300 3.53 1.64 8.38
N LEU A 301 3.44 2.08 9.63
CA LEU A 301 2.29 2.82 10.15
C LEU A 301 2.24 4.21 9.55
#